data_81abf86fde80f069453a76dbe0bead7e
#
_entry.id   81abf86fde80f069453a76dbe0bead7e
#
_cell.length_a   1.000
_cell.length_b   1.000
_cell.length_c   1.000
_cell.angle_alpha   90.00
_cell.angle_beta   90.00
_cell.angle_gamma   90.00
#
_symmetry.space_group_name_H-M   'P 1'
#
loop_
_entity.id
_entity.type
_entity.pdbx_description
1 polymer ?
#
loop_
_entity_poly.entity_id
_entity_poly.type
_entity_poly.pdbx_seq_one_letter_code
_entity_poly.pdbx_strand_id
1 'polypeptide(L)'
;MRVVMIGASPVAITTANLLLKKNNEVVIVEIDKKKIDTFSDIIDCGFIEGDGSNPKVLQELNPEITDYLFCLTDSDQNNIIASLIGKSLGFNRVITKIETQEYVTICQELGLDDTILPSQTIGRFLADMVEGLDILELSTYIKGDARFFYFIAEKNEGKVEDIEIPDSARVICVYREGKLKLTDKDSE
;
A
#
# COMPACT_ATOMS: atom_id res chain seq x y z
N MET A 1 11.93 7.55 6.61
CA MET A 1 10.49 7.88 6.70
C MET A 1 9.95 7.37 8.02
N ARG A 2 8.95 8.06 8.55
CA ARG A 2 8.24 7.64 9.76
C ARG A 2 6.87 7.08 9.38
N VAL A 3 6.59 5.85 9.79
CA VAL A 3 5.36 5.12 9.46
C VAL A 3 4.66 4.69 10.73
N VAL A 4 3.40 5.03 10.86
CA VAL A 4 2.53 4.57 11.94
C VAL A 4 1.56 3.53 11.39
N MET A 5 1.37 2.44 12.11
CA MET A 5 0.45 1.37 11.75
C MET A 5 -0.57 1.16 12.86
N ILE A 6 -1.84 1.08 12.50
CA ILE A 6 -2.93 0.76 13.41
C ILE A 6 -3.28 -0.72 13.26
N GLY A 7 -3.08 -1.48 14.34
CA GLY A 7 -3.26 -2.93 14.42
C GLY A 7 -2.00 -3.72 14.13
N ALA A 8 -1.78 -4.76 14.93
CA ALA A 8 -0.69 -5.73 14.79
C ALA A 8 -1.18 -7.00 14.04
N SER A 9 -1.80 -6.80 12.87
CA SER A 9 -2.20 -7.91 11.99
C SER A 9 -0.99 -8.53 11.29
N PRO A 10 -1.09 -9.77 10.74
CA PRO A 10 0.01 -10.39 10.00
C PRO A 10 0.57 -9.50 8.88
N VAL A 11 -0.29 -8.76 8.18
CA VAL A 11 0.12 -7.80 7.14
C VAL A 11 0.93 -6.66 7.75
N ALA A 12 0.48 -6.09 8.87
CA ALA A 12 1.19 -5.00 9.56
C ALA A 12 2.59 -5.45 10.00
N ILE A 13 2.68 -6.60 10.66
CA ILE A 13 3.94 -7.15 11.17
C ILE A 13 4.93 -7.44 10.02
N THR A 14 4.46 -8.06 8.93
CA THR A 14 5.30 -8.32 7.76
C THR A 14 5.79 -7.02 7.13
N THR A 15 4.90 -6.03 6.98
CA THR A 15 5.23 -4.72 6.41
C THR A 15 6.22 -3.97 7.30
N ALA A 16 6.02 -3.99 8.62
CA ALA A 16 6.93 -3.39 9.59
C ALA A 16 8.35 -3.94 9.45
N ASN A 17 8.50 -5.26 9.42
CA ASN A 17 9.80 -5.92 9.22
C ASN A 17 10.49 -5.51 7.91
N LEU A 18 9.74 -5.37 6.82
CA LEU A 18 10.30 -4.94 5.54
C LEU A 18 10.74 -3.46 5.56
N LEU A 19 9.98 -2.60 6.26
CA LEU A 19 10.30 -1.19 6.39
C LEU A 19 11.50 -0.94 7.31
N LEU A 20 11.59 -1.65 8.42
CA LEU A 20 12.72 -1.58 9.35
C LEU A 20 14.04 -1.97 8.68
N LYS A 21 14.04 -3.02 7.84
CA LYS A 21 15.21 -3.40 7.02
C LYS A 21 15.69 -2.30 6.07
N LYS A 22 14.82 -1.34 5.75
CA LYS A 22 15.12 -0.17 4.91
C LYS A 22 15.39 1.09 5.73
N ASN A 23 15.67 0.96 7.03
CA ASN A 23 15.95 2.06 7.96
C ASN A 23 14.80 3.08 8.08
N ASN A 24 13.55 2.64 7.98
CA ASN A 24 12.39 3.46 8.30
C ASN A 24 12.07 3.35 9.80
N GLU A 25 11.57 4.42 10.39
CA GLU A 25 10.99 4.40 11.73
C GLU A 25 9.56 3.85 11.66
N VAL A 26 9.26 2.84 12.47
CA VAL A 26 7.93 2.22 12.52
C VAL A 26 7.39 2.27 13.94
N VAL A 27 6.13 2.69 14.08
CA VAL A 27 5.36 2.64 15.33
C VAL A 27 4.07 1.89 15.08
N ILE A 28 3.75 0.90 15.92
CA ILE A 28 2.53 0.11 15.84
C ILE A 28 1.63 0.43 17.04
N VAL A 29 0.39 0.81 16.76
CA VAL A 29 -0.66 0.98 17.77
C VAL A 29 -1.52 -0.27 17.78
N GLU A 30 -1.63 -0.91 18.93
CA GLU A 30 -2.42 -2.14 19.09
C GLU A 30 -3.20 -2.08 20.41
N ILE A 31 -4.45 -2.52 20.38
CA ILE A 31 -5.33 -2.51 21.54
C ILE A 31 -5.10 -3.74 22.45
N ASP A 32 -4.64 -4.84 21.86
CA ASP A 32 -4.39 -6.09 22.59
C ASP A 32 -2.97 -6.13 23.12
N LYS A 33 -2.83 -5.93 24.44
CA LYS A 33 -1.56 -6.00 25.12
C LYS A 33 -0.79 -7.31 24.92
N LYS A 34 -1.50 -8.44 24.79
CA LYS A 34 -0.85 -9.75 24.55
C LYS A 34 -0.17 -9.80 23.19
N LYS A 35 -0.78 -9.16 22.15
CA LYS A 35 -0.14 -9.03 20.85
C LYS A 35 1.10 -8.15 20.95
N ILE A 36 1.04 -7.05 21.68
CA ILE A 36 2.19 -6.16 21.91
C ILE A 36 3.32 -6.95 22.58
N ASP A 37 3.03 -7.62 23.69
CA ASP A 37 4.04 -8.43 24.42
C ASP A 37 4.66 -9.50 23.52
N THR A 38 3.88 -10.14 22.65
CA THR A 38 4.37 -11.16 21.72
C THR A 38 5.28 -10.59 20.64
N PHE A 39 4.93 -9.44 20.07
CA PHE A 39 5.65 -8.90 18.93
C PHE A 39 6.82 -7.98 19.31
N SER A 40 6.78 -7.36 20.48
CA SER A 40 7.88 -6.50 20.97
C SER A 40 9.20 -7.27 21.18
N ASP A 41 9.13 -8.58 21.46
CA ASP A 41 10.29 -9.44 21.54
C ASP A 41 10.89 -9.85 20.18
N ILE A 42 10.13 -9.65 19.08
CA ILE A 42 10.48 -10.15 17.75
C ILE A 42 10.84 -9.02 16.79
N ILE A 43 10.27 -7.84 16.99
CA ILE A 43 10.41 -6.70 16.08
C ILE A 43 10.90 -5.48 16.84
N ASP A 44 12.00 -4.91 16.37
CA ASP A 44 12.59 -3.69 16.94
C ASP A 44 11.89 -2.43 16.41
N CYS A 45 10.65 -2.19 16.86
CA CYS A 45 9.88 -0.97 16.56
C CYS A 45 9.15 -0.46 17.81
N GLY A 46 8.63 0.76 17.72
CA GLY A 46 7.81 1.32 18.79
C GLY A 46 6.43 0.65 18.84
N PHE A 47 5.98 0.27 20.04
CA PHE A 47 4.61 -0.18 20.28
C PHE A 47 3.90 0.77 21.22
N ILE A 48 2.65 1.08 20.93
CA ILE A 48 1.77 1.90 21.75
C ILE A 48 0.49 1.09 22.00
N GLU A 49 0.16 0.88 23.26
CA GLU A 49 -1.12 0.28 23.64
C GLU A 49 -2.22 1.33 23.51
N GLY A 50 -3.19 1.09 22.63
CA GLY A 50 -4.28 2.02 22.41
C GLY A 50 -5.25 1.62 21.33
N ASP A 51 -6.41 2.27 21.35
CA ASP A 51 -7.43 2.14 20.32
C ASP A 51 -7.15 3.13 19.19
N GLY A 52 -6.77 2.62 18.02
CA GLY A 52 -6.48 3.42 16.82
C GLY A 52 -7.69 4.15 16.23
N SER A 53 -8.91 3.84 16.67
CA SER A 53 -10.11 4.61 16.34
C SER A 53 -10.37 5.78 17.31
N ASN A 54 -9.51 5.97 18.33
CA ASN A 54 -9.61 7.08 19.27
C ASN A 54 -8.77 8.29 18.78
N PRO A 55 -9.42 9.46 18.53
CA PRO A 55 -8.69 10.65 18.05
C PRO A 55 -7.54 11.10 18.93
N LYS A 56 -7.66 10.93 20.26
CA LYS A 56 -6.59 11.31 21.20
C LYS A 56 -5.33 10.46 21.00
N VAL A 57 -5.51 9.15 20.81
CA VAL A 57 -4.41 8.23 20.53
C VAL A 57 -3.71 8.63 19.24
N LEU A 58 -4.47 8.88 18.17
CA LEU A 58 -3.90 9.30 16.89
C LEU A 58 -3.21 10.66 16.96
N GLN A 59 -3.70 11.59 17.77
CA GLN A 59 -3.08 12.90 17.95
C GLN A 59 -1.70 12.82 18.61
N GLU A 60 -1.51 11.88 19.54
CA GLU A 60 -0.24 11.64 20.23
C GLU A 60 0.85 11.04 19.32
N LEU A 61 0.47 10.54 18.14
CA LEU A 61 1.40 9.94 17.17
C LEU A 61 2.14 10.95 16.30
N ASN A 62 1.97 12.25 16.57
CA ASN A 62 2.58 13.35 15.83
C ASN A 62 2.26 13.31 14.32
N PRO A 63 1.01 13.58 13.92
CA PRO A 63 0.56 13.55 12.53
C PRO A 63 1.44 14.36 11.58
N GLU A 64 1.90 15.54 12.02
CA GLU A 64 2.68 16.50 11.23
C GLU A 64 4.03 15.98 10.73
N ILE A 65 4.65 15.03 11.47
CA ILE A 65 5.96 14.45 11.14
C ILE A 65 5.87 13.00 10.69
N THR A 66 4.66 12.45 10.55
CA THR A 66 4.40 11.08 10.13
C THR A 66 4.11 11.05 8.64
N ASP A 67 4.96 10.36 7.88
CA ASP A 67 4.83 10.25 6.43
C ASP A 67 3.63 9.38 6.03
N TYR A 68 3.39 8.28 6.74
CA TYR A 68 2.33 7.32 6.44
C TYR A 68 1.59 6.87 7.69
N LEU A 69 0.27 6.83 7.60
CA LEU A 69 -0.62 6.13 8.54
C LEU A 69 -1.23 4.92 7.82
N PHE A 70 -0.94 3.71 8.29
CA PHE A 70 -1.52 2.49 7.78
C PHE A 70 -2.57 1.94 8.75
N CYS A 71 -3.82 1.85 8.33
CA CYS A 71 -4.92 1.28 9.11
C CYS A 71 -5.10 -0.18 8.68
N LEU A 72 -4.53 -1.12 9.46
CA LEU A 72 -4.34 -2.52 9.11
C LEU A 72 -4.92 -3.48 10.14
N THR A 73 -5.94 -3.08 10.88
CA THR A 73 -6.65 -3.98 11.82
C THR A 73 -7.44 -5.06 11.08
N ASP A 74 -8.01 -6.00 11.81
CA ASP A 74 -8.88 -7.04 11.24
C ASP A 74 -10.34 -6.58 11.06
N SER A 75 -10.64 -5.30 11.33
CA SER A 75 -11.99 -4.70 11.21
C SER A 75 -11.98 -3.59 10.17
N ASP A 76 -12.74 -3.75 9.09
CA ASP A 76 -12.92 -2.74 8.04
C ASP A 76 -13.46 -1.43 8.63
N GLN A 77 -14.44 -1.52 9.53
CA GLN A 77 -15.04 -0.34 10.16
C GLN A 77 -14.02 0.45 10.98
N ASN A 78 -13.19 -0.24 11.77
CA ASN A 78 -12.15 0.41 12.56
C ASN A 78 -11.08 1.05 11.66
N ASN A 79 -10.73 0.37 10.55
CA ASN A 79 -9.78 0.92 9.57
C ASN A 79 -10.34 2.18 8.90
N ILE A 80 -11.62 2.20 8.52
CA ILE A 80 -12.28 3.38 7.94
C ILE A 80 -12.29 4.53 8.95
N ILE A 81 -12.71 4.27 10.20
CA ILE A 81 -12.80 5.30 11.25
C ILE A 81 -11.41 5.87 11.53
N ALA A 82 -10.39 5.02 11.75
CA ALA A 82 -9.02 5.45 11.99
C ALA A 82 -8.47 6.27 10.83
N SER A 83 -8.76 5.87 9.59
CA SER A 83 -8.33 6.59 8.39
C SER A 83 -8.97 7.97 8.27
N LEU A 84 -10.26 8.10 8.54
CA LEU A 84 -10.96 9.39 8.53
C LEU A 84 -10.41 10.35 9.59
N ILE A 85 -10.18 9.83 10.80
CA ILE A 85 -9.57 10.60 11.88
C ILE A 85 -8.14 11.00 11.48
N GLY A 86 -7.36 10.07 10.94
CA GLY A 86 -6.01 10.34 10.47
C GLY A 86 -5.95 11.45 9.42
N LYS A 87 -6.84 11.43 8.43
CA LYS A 87 -6.97 12.54 7.44
C LYS A 87 -7.32 13.84 8.12
N SER A 88 -8.28 13.83 9.04
CA SER A 88 -8.70 15.03 9.77
C SER A 88 -7.60 15.63 10.64
N LEU A 89 -6.72 14.80 11.19
CA LEU A 89 -5.57 15.22 12.01
C LEU A 89 -4.36 15.67 11.18
N GLY A 90 -4.39 15.49 9.85
CA GLY A 90 -3.35 15.96 8.95
C GLY A 90 -2.17 14.99 8.76
N PHE A 91 -2.38 13.68 8.95
CA PHE A 91 -1.39 12.72 8.47
C PHE A 91 -1.17 12.88 6.97
N ASN A 92 0.07 12.86 6.53
CA ASN A 92 0.44 13.16 5.14
C ASN A 92 -0.20 12.19 4.13
N ARG A 93 -0.11 10.88 4.41
CA ARG A 93 -0.74 9.85 3.57
C ARG A 93 -1.36 8.76 4.44
N VAL A 94 -2.62 8.44 4.18
CA VAL A 94 -3.39 7.45 4.95
C VAL A 94 -3.78 6.28 4.05
N ILE A 95 -3.35 5.08 4.41
CA ILE A 95 -3.64 3.83 3.69
C ILE A 95 -4.66 3.03 4.49
N THR A 96 -5.77 2.65 3.85
CA THR A 96 -6.88 1.93 4.48
C THR A 96 -6.96 0.50 3.97
N LYS A 97 -6.81 -0.50 4.85
CA LYS A 97 -7.06 -1.91 4.51
C LYS A 97 -8.54 -2.21 4.60
N ILE A 98 -9.09 -2.82 3.56
CA ILE A 98 -10.47 -3.30 3.47
C ILE A 98 -10.46 -4.73 2.96
N GLU A 99 -11.26 -5.60 3.56
CA GLU A 99 -11.48 -6.99 3.10
C GLU A 99 -12.79 -7.12 2.34
N THR A 100 -13.80 -6.34 2.69
CA THR A 100 -15.15 -6.39 2.15
C THR A 100 -15.31 -5.42 0.98
N GLN A 101 -15.51 -5.96 -0.22
CA GLN A 101 -15.57 -5.18 -1.48
C GLN A 101 -16.60 -4.04 -1.45
N GLU A 102 -17.72 -4.22 -0.76
CA GLU A 102 -18.80 -3.24 -0.65
C GLU A 102 -18.36 -1.94 0.03
N TYR A 103 -17.34 -1.98 0.87
CA TYR A 103 -16.80 -0.78 1.52
C TYR A 103 -15.92 0.07 0.60
N VAL A 104 -15.44 -0.46 -0.53
CA VAL A 104 -14.54 0.29 -1.43
C VAL A 104 -15.21 1.55 -1.96
N THR A 105 -16.44 1.45 -2.44
CA THR A 105 -17.20 2.61 -2.93
C THR A 105 -17.41 3.64 -1.82
N ILE A 106 -17.73 3.17 -0.61
CA ILE A 106 -17.91 4.05 0.57
C ILE A 106 -16.58 4.75 0.89
N CYS A 107 -15.46 4.05 0.88
CA CYS A 107 -14.14 4.65 1.09
C CYS A 107 -13.84 5.75 0.07
N GLN A 108 -14.13 5.50 -1.21
CA GLN A 108 -13.97 6.50 -2.27
C GLN A 108 -14.84 7.75 -2.04
N GLU A 109 -16.12 7.56 -1.71
CA GLU A 109 -17.06 8.66 -1.39
C GLU A 109 -16.59 9.46 -0.17
N LEU A 110 -15.95 8.82 0.80
CA LEU A 110 -15.35 9.46 1.98
C LEU A 110 -13.96 10.05 1.69
N GLY A 111 -13.47 9.96 0.45
CA GLY A 111 -12.17 10.46 0.03
C GLY A 111 -10.99 9.65 0.55
N LEU A 112 -11.19 8.38 0.92
CA LEU A 112 -10.11 7.45 1.28
C LEU A 112 -9.56 6.79 0.00
N ASP A 113 -8.79 7.56 -0.77
CA ASP A 113 -8.34 7.18 -2.12
C ASP A 113 -7.31 6.03 -2.09
N ASP A 114 -6.48 5.99 -1.05
CA ASP A 114 -5.47 4.95 -0.85
C ASP A 114 -6.08 3.74 -0.09
N THR A 115 -7.01 3.03 -0.72
CA THR A 115 -7.63 1.82 -0.17
C THR A 115 -7.00 0.57 -0.78
N ILE A 116 -6.61 -0.40 0.06
CA ILE A 116 -6.05 -1.68 -0.35
C ILE A 116 -6.97 -2.84 0.01
N LEU A 117 -7.07 -3.83 -0.88
CA LEU A 117 -7.82 -5.08 -0.70
C LEU A 117 -6.85 -6.27 -0.80
N PRO A 118 -6.24 -6.70 0.30
CA PRO A 118 -5.24 -7.78 0.27
C PRO A 118 -5.77 -9.07 -0.30
N SER A 119 -6.95 -9.50 0.12
CA SER A 119 -7.57 -10.75 -0.35
C SER A 119 -7.82 -10.75 -1.86
N GLN A 120 -8.25 -9.61 -2.43
CA GLN A 120 -8.44 -9.47 -3.87
C GLN A 120 -7.11 -9.50 -4.63
N THR A 121 -6.10 -8.81 -4.11
CA THR A 121 -4.76 -8.78 -4.71
C THR A 121 -4.14 -10.17 -4.73
N ILE A 122 -4.19 -10.88 -3.60
CA ILE A 122 -3.66 -12.24 -3.49
C ILE A 122 -4.49 -13.22 -4.34
N GLY A 123 -5.83 -13.09 -4.32
CA GLY A 123 -6.72 -13.95 -5.11
C GLY A 123 -6.47 -13.83 -6.61
N ARG A 124 -6.27 -12.60 -7.11
CA ARG A 124 -5.90 -12.38 -8.51
C ARG A 124 -4.55 -13.03 -8.83
N PHE A 125 -3.57 -12.80 -7.99
CA PHE A 125 -2.24 -13.40 -8.14
C PHE A 125 -2.29 -14.93 -8.22
N LEU A 126 -3.07 -15.59 -7.34
CA LEU A 126 -3.24 -17.04 -7.37
C LEU A 126 -3.98 -17.53 -8.63
N ALA A 127 -4.97 -16.77 -9.11
CA ALA A 127 -5.68 -17.09 -10.35
C ALA A 127 -4.74 -17.00 -11.57
N ASP A 128 -3.93 -15.94 -11.63
CA ASP A 128 -2.95 -15.73 -12.69
C ASP A 128 -1.90 -16.86 -12.73
N MET A 129 -1.48 -17.38 -11.57
CA MET A 129 -0.59 -18.55 -11.49
C MET A 129 -1.21 -19.81 -12.11
N VAL A 130 -2.51 -20.04 -11.92
CA VAL A 130 -3.21 -21.20 -12.51
C VAL A 130 -3.31 -21.06 -14.04
N GLU A 131 -3.45 -19.82 -14.53
CA GLU A 131 -3.48 -19.54 -15.97
C GLU A 131 -2.09 -19.54 -16.63
N GLY A 132 -1.04 -19.81 -15.87
CA GLY A 132 0.35 -19.84 -16.37
C GLY A 132 0.96 -18.44 -16.57
N LEU A 133 0.30 -17.41 -16.07
CA LEU A 133 0.82 -16.05 -16.02
C LEU A 133 1.71 -15.91 -14.77
N ASP A 134 2.96 -16.34 -14.88
CA ASP A 134 3.88 -16.33 -13.72
C ASP A 134 4.46 -14.93 -13.48
N ILE A 135 3.66 -14.04 -12.87
CA ILE A 135 4.07 -12.69 -12.48
C ILE A 135 5.22 -12.74 -11.45
N LEU A 136 5.37 -13.86 -10.72
CA LEU A 136 6.48 -14.08 -9.78
C LEU A 136 7.83 -14.24 -10.51
N GLU A 137 7.86 -14.82 -11.71
CA GLU A 137 9.11 -14.92 -12.45
C GLU A 137 9.72 -13.55 -12.72
N LEU A 138 8.93 -12.57 -13.12
CA LEU A 138 9.40 -11.19 -13.32
C LEU A 138 10.01 -10.59 -12.03
N SER A 139 9.36 -10.77 -10.88
CA SER A 139 9.87 -10.23 -9.61
C SER A 139 11.13 -10.93 -9.12
N THR A 140 11.32 -12.21 -9.45
CA THR A 140 12.49 -13.01 -9.07
C THR A 140 13.72 -12.64 -9.89
N TYR A 141 13.55 -12.23 -11.15
CA TYR A 141 14.63 -11.81 -12.03
C TYR A 141 15.04 -10.34 -11.88
N ILE A 142 14.19 -9.51 -11.24
CA ILE A 142 14.49 -8.10 -11.01
C ILE A 142 15.39 -7.96 -9.80
N LYS A 143 16.65 -7.59 -10.02
CA LYS A 143 17.61 -7.27 -8.97
C LYS A 143 17.68 -5.75 -8.75
N GLY A 144 17.72 -5.36 -7.48
CA GLY A 144 17.85 -3.96 -7.07
C GLY A 144 16.53 -3.21 -6.96
N ASP A 145 16.54 -1.92 -7.30
CA ASP A 145 15.40 -1.02 -7.11
C ASP A 145 14.49 -0.88 -8.35
N ALA A 146 14.64 -1.76 -9.34
CA ALA A 146 13.76 -1.75 -10.50
C ALA A 146 12.30 -1.95 -10.10
N ARG A 147 11.41 -1.20 -10.73
CA ARG A 147 9.95 -1.28 -10.52
C ARG A 147 9.25 -1.28 -11.87
N PHE A 148 8.21 -2.07 -12.00
CA PHE A 148 7.30 -2.04 -13.13
C PHE A 148 6.02 -1.34 -12.70
N PHE A 149 5.55 -0.44 -13.51
CA PHE A 149 4.26 0.21 -13.36
C PHE A 149 3.58 0.30 -14.71
N TYR A 150 2.28 0.41 -14.71
CA TYR A 150 1.50 0.68 -15.91
C TYR A 150 0.61 1.90 -15.66
N PHE A 151 0.27 2.59 -16.71
CA PHE A 151 -0.74 3.62 -16.70
C PHE A 151 -1.59 3.51 -17.98
N ILE A 152 -2.77 4.05 -17.92
CA ILE A 152 -3.70 4.04 -19.06
C ILE A 152 -3.57 5.41 -19.72
N ALA A 153 -3.09 5.43 -20.96
CA ALA A 153 -3.01 6.65 -21.76
C ALA A 153 -4.42 7.16 -22.07
N GLU A 154 -4.63 8.46 -21.93
CA GLU A 154 -5.90 9.09 -22.33
C GLU A 154 -6.02 9.11 -23.86
N LYS A 155 -7.26 9.16 -24.36
CA LYS A 155 -7.58 9.01 -25.80
C LYS A 155 -6.89 10.00 -26.76
N ASN A 156 -6.24 11.04 -26.24
CA ASN A 156 -5.62 12.13 -27.02
C ASN A 156 -4.09 12.14 -26.95
N GLU A 157 -3.47 11.21 -26.25
CA GLU A 157 -2.01 11.08 -26.23
C GLU A 157 -1.57 10.35 -27.50
N GLY A 158 -0.89 11.09 -28.38
CA GLY A 158 -0.63 10.67 -29.76
C GLY A 158 0.39 9.53 -29.87
N LYS A 159 1.61 9.75 -29.42
CA LYS A 159 2.73 8.80 -29.51
C LYS A 159 3.26 8.47 -28.10
N VAL A 160 3.87 7.29 -27.98
CA VAL A 160 4.55 6.87 -26.75
C VAL A 160 5.65 7.86 -26.32
N GLU A 161 6.26 8.54 -27.29
CA GLU A 161 7.29 9.56 -27.07
C GLU A 161 6.77 10.84 -26.40
N ASP A 162 5.47 11.12 -26.52
CA ASP A 162 4.83 12.30 -25.95
C ASP A 162 4.40 12.11 -24.48
N ILE A 163 4.61 10.89 -23.92
CA ILE A 163 4.20 10.55 -22.57
C ILE A 163 5.28 11.00 -21.57
N GLU A 164 4.92 11.86 -20.64
CA GLU A 164 5.81 12.25 -19.55
C GLU A 164 6.02 11.08 -18.57
N ILE A 165 7.21 10.51 -18.61
CA ILE A 165 7.67 9.48 -17.68
C ILE A 165 8.91 9.97 -16.93
N PRO A 166 9.18 9.48 -15.70
CA PRO A 166 10.42 9.82 -14.99
C PRO A 166 11.68 9.53 -15.82
N ASP A 167 12.69 10.37 -15.74
CA ASP A 167 13.97 10.23 -16.51
C ASP A 167 14.65 8.86 -16.37
N SER A 168 14.42 8.19 -15.23
CA SER A 168 14.93 6.84 -14.95
C SER A 168 14.04 5.71 -15.46
N ALA A 169 12.86 6.03 -16.02
CA ALA A 169 11.91 5.04 -16.53
C ALA A 169 12.02 4.85 -18.04
N ARG A 170 11.53 3.71 -18.52
CA ARG A 170 11.40 3.40 -19.95
C ARG A 170 10.11 2.66 -20.21
N VAL A 171 9.42 2.99 -21.29
CA VAL A 171 8.33 2.18 -21.79
C VAL A 171 8.89 0.90 -22.39
N ILE A 172 8.45 -0.25 -21.92
CA ILE A 172 8.90 -1.56 -22.39
C ILE A 172 7.91 -2.11 -23.42
N CYS A 173 6.61 -1.91 -23.17
CA CYS A 173 5.56 -2.39 -24.05
C CYS A 173 4.32 -1.52 -23.98
N VAL A 174 3.51 -1.60 -25.02
CA VAL A 174 2.19 -0.98 -25.11
C VAL A 174 1.16 -2.08 -25.33
N TYR A 175 0.08 -2.04 -24.54
CA TYR A 175 -1.06 -2.93 -24.73
C TYR A 175 -2.20 -2.14 -25.39
N ARG A 176 -2.59 -2.53 -26.60
CA ARG A 176 -3.66 -1.91 -27.36
C ARG A 176 -4.53 -2.97 -28.05
N GLU A 177 -5.84 -2.87 -27.91
CA GLU A 177 -6.82 -3.74 -28.58
C GLU A 177 -6.55 -5.25 -28.36
N GLY A 178 -6.22 -5.64 -27.13
CA GLY A 178 -5.95 -7.04 -26.81
C GLY A 178 -4.58 -7.55 -27.26
N LYS A 179 -3.68 -6.68 -27.75
CA LYS A 179 -2.35 -7.06 -28.23
C LYS A 179 -1.26 -6.29 -27.49
N LEU A 180 -0.25 -7.04 -27.05
CA LEU A 180 0.98 -6.48 -26.49
C LEU A 180 1.97 -6.24 -27.63
N LYS A 181 2.51 -5.02 -27.70
CA LYS A 181 3.63 -4.66 -28.58
C LYS A 181 4.80 -4.20 -27.72
N LEU A 182 5.96 -4.81 -27.94
CA LEU A 182 7.22 -4.30 -27.36
C LEU A 182 7.58 -2.99 -28.07
N THR A 183 8.03 -2.01 -27.27
CA THR A 183 8.53 -0.74 -27.83
C THR A 183 10.01 -0.89 -28.16
N ASP A 184 10.35 -0.87 -29.45
CA ASP A 184 11.71 -0.59 -29.90
C ASP A 184 11.92 0.92 -30.00
N LYS A 185 13.15 1.37 -30.02
CA LYS A 185 13.51 2.79 -30.08
C LYS A 185 12.91 3.55 -31.28
N ASP A 186 12.35 2.83 -32.24
CA ASP A 186 11.78 3.35 -33.49
C ASP A 186 10.29 2.97 -33.66
N SER A 187 9.57 2.60 -32.58
CA SER A 187 8.14 2.24 -32.67
C SER A 187 7.29 3.50 -32.78
N GLU A 188 6.79 3.77 -33.97
CA GLU A 188 5.71 4.73 -34.25
C GLU A 188 4.35 4.30 -33.63
#